data_690337f3fd43b62e8446b95cab494eab
#
_entry.id   690337f3fd43b62e8446b95cab494eab
#
_cell.length_a   1.000
_cell.length_b   1.000
_cell.length_c   1.000
_cell.angle_alpha   90.00
_cell.angle_beta   90.00
_cell.angle_gamma   90.00
#
_symmetry.space_group_name_H-M   'P 1'
#
loop_
_entity.id
_entity.type
_entity.pdbx_description
1 polymer ?
#
loop_
_entity_poly.entity_id
_entity_poly.type
_entity_poly.pdbx_seq_one_letter_code
_entity_poly.pdbx_strand_id
1 'polypeptide(L)'
;MTPKIRVGVLVFDDVEVLDFAGPFEVFSRTRLTPGLESRRSEETAPFTVFTVAPRPGPVIATGGLQIVPQFDFATAPGIDVLVVPGGFGTRPLLQDAEVLAWLRRTAAGARRVTSVCTGSLLLAQAGLLSGRRATTHWSALDRLAGLDPTITVDGGQRFVDDVVVTSAGVSAGIDMAFGVVAAFCGREVASETARYIEYPFWGG
;
A
#
# COMPACT_ATOMS: atom_id res chain seq x y z
N MET A 1 -5.41 -26.10 3.00
CA MET A 1 -5.73 -24.65 3.05
C MET A 1 -4.99 -23.97 1.92
N THR A 2 -5.67 -23.09 1.18
CA THR A 2 -5.01 -22.24 0.18
C THR A 2 -4.01 -21.33 0.88
N PRO A 3 -2.78 -21.16 0.38
CA PRO A 3 -1.81 -20.24 0.98
C PRO A 3 -2.38 -18.82 1.06
N LYS A 4 -2.20 -18.16 2.21
CA LYS A 4 -2.61 -16.76 2.37
C LYS A 4 -1.75 -15.85 1.50
N ILE A 5 -2.36 -14.78 0.99
CA ILE A 5 -1.69 -13.72 0.22
C ILE A 5 -0.89 -12.85 1.21
N ARG A 6 0.40 -12.72 0.99
CA ARG A 6 1.32 -11.96 1.85
C ARG A 6 1.32 -10.49 1.42
N VAL A 7 0.86 -9.62 2.32
CA VAL A 7 0.82 -8.17 2.12
C VAL A 7 1.94 -7.53 2.92
N GLY A 8 2.95 -7.04 2.24
CA GLY A 8 4.04 -6.28 2.85
C GLY A 8 3.79 -4.78 2.75
N VAL A 9 3.72 -4.12 3.90
CA VAL A 9 3.52 -2.67 4.00
C VAL A 9 4.85 -2.02 4.38
N LEU A 10 5.42 -1.23 3.48
CA LEU A 10 6.65 -0.49 3.74
C LEU A 10 6.39 0.57 4.82
N VAL A 11 7.32 0.70 5.78
CA VAL A 11 7.32 1.78 6.77
C VAL A 11 8.73 2.36 6.91
N PHE A 12 8.82 3.65 7.18
CA PHE A 12 10.08 4.39 7.27
C PHE A 12 9.87 5.66 8.11
N ASP A 13 10.95 6.32 8.52
CA ASP A 13 10.84 7.56 9.27
C ASP A 13 10.10 8.64 8.48
N ASP A 14 9.23 9.41 9.14
CA ASP A 14 8.31 10.39 8.56
C ASP A 14 7.33 9.81 7.52
N VAL A 15 6.99 8.50 7.63
CA VAL A 15 5.86 7.92 6.89
C VAL A 15 4.54 8.55 7.36
N GLU A 16 3.63 8.84 6.43
CA GLU A 16 2.28 9.30 6.80
C GLU A 16 1.46 8.17 7.41
N VAL A 17 0.93 8.40 8.61
CA VAL A 17 0.30 7.34 9.43
C VAL A 17 -0.83 6.62 8.68
N LEU A 18 -1.77 7.37 8.11
CA LEU A 18 -2.93 6.75 7.47
C LEU A 18 -2.59 6.05 6.15
N ASP A 19 -1.48 6.43 5.50
CA ASP A 19 -1.02 5.83 4.25
C ASP A 19 -0.64 4.35 4.42
N PHE A 20 -0.12 3.98 5.58
CA PHE A 20 0.19 2.58 5.88
C PHE A 20 -0.89 1.91 6.74
N ALA A 21 -1.43 2.62 7.76
CA ALA A 21 -2.39 2.05 8.70
C ALA A 21 -3.75 1.79 8.06
N GLY A 22 -4.19 2.64 7.11
CA GLY A 22 -5.44 2.45 6.39
C GLY A 22 -5.47 1.14 5.58
N PRO A 23 -4.54 0.93 4.64
CA PRO A 23 -4.43 -0.35 3.93
C PRO A 23 -4.17 -1.53 4.86
N PHE A 24 -3.34 -1.36 5.89
CA PHE A 24 -3.09 -2.41 6.88
C PHE A 24 -4.38 -2.89 7.53
N GLU A 25 -5.22 -1.96 7.99
CA GLU A 25 -6.51 -2.29 8.60
C GLU A 25 -7.41 -3.04 7.62
N VAL A 26 -7.57 -2.54 6.39
CA VAL A 26 -8.42 -3.17 5.38
C VAL A 26 -7.99 -4.62 5.13
N PHE A 27 -6.73 -4.87 4.84
CA PHE A 27 -6.24 -6.22 4.55
C PHE A 27 -6.30 -7.13 5.78
N SER A 28 -5.92 -6.62 6.96
CA SER A 28 -5.89 -7.40 8.20
C SER A 28 -7.28 -7.80 8.70
N ARG A 29 -8.30 -6.97 8.41
CA ARG A 29 -9.68 -7.25 8.84
C ARG A 29 -10.51 -8.00 7.80
N THR A 30 -10.01 -8.20 6.58
CA THR A 30 -10.70 -8.98 5.56
C THR A 30 -10.86 -10.44 5.97
N ARG A 31 -12.08 -10.97 5.81
CA ARG A 31 -12.43 -12.38 6.04
C ARG A 31 -13.26 -12.90 4.88
N LEU A 32 -13.02 -14.15 4.46
CA LEU A 32 -13.81 -14.82 3.41
C LEU A 32 -15.20 -15.21 3.90
N THR A 33 -15.36 -15.39 5.22
CA THR A 33 -16.66 -15.67 5.84
C THR A 33 -17.21 -14.37 6.44
N PRO A 34 -18.46 -13.99 6.13
CA PRO A 34 -19.08 -12.79 6.68
C PRO A 34 -19.38 -12.89 8.18
N GLY A 35 -19.69 -11.76 8.79
CA GLY A 35 -20.13 -11.66 10.16
C GLY A 35 -19.03 -11.35 11.17
N LEU A 36 -19.45 -10.89 12.35
CA LEU A 36 -18.57 -10.40 13.41
C LEU A 36 -17.68 -11.51 13.98
N GLU A 37 -18.24 -12.71 14.14
CA GLU A 37 -17.50 -13.84 14.74
C GLU A 37 -16.28 -14.26 13.92
N SER A 38 -16.36 -14.16 12.60
CA SER A 38 -15.21 -14.48 11.73
C SER A 38 -14.00 -13.56 11.97
N ARG A 39 -14.21 -12.35 12.54
CA ARG A 39 -13.12 -11.39 12.85
C ARG A 39 -12.35 -11.73 14.12
N ARG A 40 -12.81 -12.72 14.90
CA ARG A 40 -12.14 -13.15 16.13
C ARG A 40 -10.99 -14.14 15.88
N SER A 41 -10.90 -14.68 14.67
CA SER A 41 -9.82 -15.61 14.28
C SER A 41 -9.21 -15.23 12.94
N GLU A 42 -8.05 -15.83 12.65
CA GLU A 42 -7.36 -15.71 11.38
C GLU A 42 -7.68 -16.86 10.40
N GLU A 43 -8.63 -17.73 10.76
CA GLU A 43 -8.93 -18.95 9.99
C GLU A 43 -9.40 -18.63 8.57
N THR A 44 -10.31 -17.67 8.42
CA THR A 44 -10.85 -17.25 7.12
C THR A 44 -10.20 -15.99 6.55
N ALA A 45 -9.09 -15.54 7.14
CA ALA A 45 -8.31 -14.42 6.63
C ALA A 45 -7.58 -14.82 5.34
N PRO A 46 -7.84 -14.16 4.20
CA PRO A 46 -7.14 -14.43 2.94
C PRO A 46 -5.75 -13.81 2.89
N PHE A 47 -5.48 -12.84 3.76
CA PHE A 47 -4.23 -12.09 3.79
C PHE A 47 -3.44 -12.35 5.07
N THR A 48 -2.12 -12.35 4.94
CA THR A 48 -1.17 -12.16 6.05
C THR A 48 -0.50 -10.83 5.84
N VAL A 49 -0.75 -9.88 6.75
CA VAL A 49 -0.26 -8.51 6.64
C VAL A 49 0.88 -8.27 7.60
N PHE A 50 1.94 -7.66 7.14
CA PHE A 50 3.10 -7.32 7.97
C PHE A 50 3.77 -6.03 7.49
N THR A 51 4.49 -5.39 8.41
CA THR A 51 5.26 -4.19 8.14
C THR A 51 6.72 -4.53 7.86
N VAL A 52 7.33 -3.81 6.92
CA VAL A 52 8.73 -3.96 6.53
C VAL A 52 9.40 -2.59 6.54
N ALA A 53 10.58 -2.48 7.15
CA ALA A 53 11.39 -1.26 7.11
C ALA A 53 12.72 -1.50 6.38
N PRO A 54 13.42 -0.44 5.93
CA PRO A 54 14.74 -0.58 5.32
C PRO A 54 15.77 -1.26 6.24
N ARG A 55 15.65 -1.02 7.56
CA ARG A 55 16.59 -1.50 8.58
C ARG A 55 15.85 -1.98 9.82
N PRO A 56 16.46 -2.86 10.65
CA PRO A 56 15.88 -3.25 11.92
C PRO A 56 15.81 -2.06 12.89
N GLY A 57 14.82 -2.11 13.79
CA GLY A 57 14.57 -1.08 14.78
C GLY A 57 13.30 -0.28 14.55
N PRO A 58 12.89 0.54 15.52
CA PRO A 58 11.70 1.35 15.40
C PRO A 58 11.87 2.47 14.37
N VAL A 59 10.79 2.82 13.69
CA VAL A 59 10.67 4.00 12.84
C VAL A 59 9.68 4.97 13.47
N ILE A 60 9.85 6.26 13.22
CA ILE A 60 8.99 7.33 13.76
C ILE A 60 8.19 7.92 12.60
N ALA A 61 6.89 7.66 12.59
CA ALA A 61 5.96 8.22 11.61
C ALA A 61 5.68 9.69 11.87
N THR A 62 5.07 10.36 10.89
CA THR A 62 4.55 11.73 11.04
C THR A 62 3.69 11.84 12.29
N GLY A 63 3.86 12.92 13.05
CA GLY A 63 3.15 13.10 14.33
C GLY A 63 3.77 12.37 15.53
N GLY A 64 4.92 11.70 15.35
CA GLY A 64 5.68 11.09 16.44
C GLY A 64 5.23 9.67 16.82
N LEU A 65 4.35 9.03 16.03
CA LEU A 65 3.96 7.65 16.28
C LEU A 65 5.15 6.71 16.04
N GLN A 66 5.55 5.99 17.06
CA GLN A 66 6.60 4.98 16.98
C GLN A 66 6.03 3.64 16.50
N ILE A 67 6.66 3.06 15.48
CA ILE A 67 6.29 1.76 14.90
C ILE A 67 7.49 0.83 15.06
N VAL A 68 7.25 -0.39 15.53
CA VAL A 68 8.24 -1.47 15.48
C VAL A 68 7.90 -2.36 14.28
N PRO A 69 8.64 -2.28 13.17
CA PRO A 69 8.40 -3.12 11.99
C PRO A 69 8.58 -4.60 12.34
N GLN A 70 7.77 -5.46 11.72
CA GLN A 70 7.88 -6.91 11.93
C GLN A 70 9.11 -7.50 11.22
N PHE A 71 9.52 -6.88 10.12
CA PHE A 71 10.66 -7.31 9.31
C PHE A 71 11.47 -6.11 8.82
N ASP A 72 12.69 -6.38 8.43
CA ASP A 72 13.50 -5.48 7.62
C ASP A 72 13.68 -6.04 6.18
N PHE A 73 14.40 -5.30 5.33
CA PHE A 73 14.63 -5.73 3.94
C PHE A 73 15.39 -7.05 3.80
N ALA A 74 16.17 -7.44 4.80
CA ALA A 74 16.96 -8.66 4.77
C ALA A 74 16.15 -9.90 5.23
N THR A 75 15.18 -9.68 6.12
CA THR A 75 14.42 -10.74 6.79
C THR A 75 12.98 -10.88 6.28
N ALA A 76 12.50 -9.91 5.49
CA ALA A 76 11.13 -9.92 4.97
C ALA A 76 10.85 -11.19 4.15
N PRO A 77 9.72 -11.88 4.42
CA PRO A 77 9.29 -12.99 3.59
C PRO A 77 8.90 -12.47 2.18
N GLY A 78 8.72 -13.38 1.23
CA GLY A 78 8.21 -13.00 -0.09
C GLY A 78 6.88 -12.24 0.01
N ILE A 79 6.69 -11.23 -0.81
CA ILE A 79 5.55 -10.31 -0.80
C ILE A 79 4.72 -10.54 -2.06
N ASP A 80 3.41 -10.82 -1.89
CA ASP A 80 2.47 -10.98 -2.98
C ASP A 80 1.79 -9.66 -3.35
N VAL A 81 1.54 -8.80 -2.33
CA VAL A 81 1.03 -7.43 -2.49
C VAL A 81 1.95 -6.48 -1.75
N LEU A 82 2.58 -5.57 -2.48
CA LEU A 82 3.43 -4.52 -1.91
C LEU A 82 2.62 -3.24 -1.75
N VAL A 83 2.62 -2.66 -0.55
CA VAL A 83 2.05 -1.34 -0.26
C VAL A 83 3.19 -0.36 0.03
N VAL A 84 3.30 0.68 -0.77
CA VAL A 84 4.31 1.75 -0.64
C VAL A 84 3.61 3.04 -0.21
N PRO A 85 3.64 3.40 1.08
CA PRO A 85 3.04 4.63 1.59
C PRO A 85 3.86 5.87 1.25
N GLY A 86 3.24 7.03 1.43
CA GLY A 86 3.90 8.32 1.32
C GLY A 86 4.29 8.91 2.67
N GLY A 87 4.41 10.21 2.69
CA GLY A 87 4.89 10.99 3.82
C GLY A 87 6.14 11.80 3.47
N PHE A 88 6.58 12.63 4.39
CA PHE A 88 7.76 13.47 4.18
C PHE A 88 9.04 12.64 4.02
N GLY A 89 9.10 11.47 4.63
CA GLY A 89 10.22 10.52 4.52
C GLY A 89 10.47 9.98 3.11
N THR A 90 9.52 10.11 2.18
CA THR A 90 9.77 9.73 0.77
C THR A 90 10.87 10.57 0.12
N ARG A 91 11.09 11.81 0.58
CA ARG A 91 12.06 12.73 -0.03
C ARG A 91 13.50 12.23 0.02
N PRO A 92 14.06 11.85 1.19
CA PRO A 92 15.39 11.25 1.25
C PRO A 92 15.43 9.88 0.56
N LEU A 93 14.35 9.09 0.62
CA LEU A 93 14.30 7.74 0.02
C LEU A 93 14.34 7.76 -1.52
N LEU A 94 13.97 8.87 -2.18
CA LEU A 94 14.14 9.02 -3.63
C LEU A 94 15.61 8.93 -4.08
N GLN A 95 16.55 9.16 -3.19
CA GLN A 95 18.00 9.06 -3.46
C GLN A 95 18.63 7.83 -2.81
N ASP A 96 17.87 7.01 -2.08
CA ASP A 96 18.36 5.81 -1.43
C ASP A 96 18.39 4.63 -2.41
N ALA A 97 19.60 4.30 -2.88
CA ALA A 97 19.80 3.23 -3.85
C ALA A 97 19.37 1.85 -3.32
N GLU A 98 19.49 1.60 -2.00
CA GLU A 98 19.08 0.34 -1.37
C GLU A 98 17.56 0.19 -1.40
N VAL A 99 16.84 1.25 -1.01
CA VAL A 99 15.37 1.29 -1.05
C VAL A 99 14.85 1.09 -2.47
N LEU A 100 15.39 1.83 -3.44
CA LEU A 100 14.98 1.72 -4.84
C LEU A 100 15.27 0.33 -5.42
N ALA A 101 16.40 -0.26 -5.08
CA ALA A 101 16.74 -1.62 -5.51
C ALA A 101 15.83 -2.66 -4.86
N TRP A 102 15.49 -2.50 -3.57
CA TRP A 102 14.55 -3.38 -2.88
C TRP A 102 13.15 -3.30 -3.50
N LEU A 103 12.65 -2.10 -3.80
CA LEU A 103 11.35 -1.91 -4.47
C LEU A 103 11.30 -2.65 -5.82
N ARG A 104 12.35 -2.53 -6.66
CA ARG A 104 12.43 -3.24 -7.95
C ARG A 104 12.41 -4.76 -7.77
N ARG A 105 13.22 -5.29 -6.85
CA ARG A 105 13.29 -6.74 -6.59
C ARG A 105 11.96 -7.27 -6.08
N THR A 106 11.33 -6.57 -5.13
CA THR A 106 10.04 -6.97 -4.55
C THR A 106 8.94 -6.90 -5.60
N ALA A 107 8.88 -5.83 -6.38
CA ALA A 107 7.90 -5.67 -7.45
C ALA A 107 7.97 -6.77 -8.51
N ALA A 108 9.17 -7.25 -8.83
CA ALA A 108 9.36 -8.32 -9.83
C ALA A 108 8.72 -9.66 -9.40
N GLY A 109 8.58 -9.91 -8.10
CA GLY A 109 7.96 -11.12 -7.55
C GLY A 109 6.53 -10.93 -7.05
N ALA A 110 6.06 -9.69 -6.93
CA ALA A 110 4.74 -9.39 -6.41
C ALA A 110 3.64 -9.59 -7.47
N ARG A 111 2.48 -10.05 -7.01
CA ARG A 111 1.26 -10.14 -7.83
C ARG A 111 0.60 -8.78 -8.04
N ARG A 112 0.77 -7.86 -7.06
CA ARG A 112 0.32 -6.46 -7.13
C ARG A 112 1.32 -5.56 -6.42
N VAL A 113 1.61 -4.43 -7.03
CA VAL A 113 2.34 -3.32 -6.43
C VAL A 113 1.37 -2.17 -6.28
N THR A 114 1.33 -1.57 -5.09
CA THR A 114 0.42 -0.46 -4.78
C THR A 114 1.17 0.68 -4.12
N SER A 115 0.64 1.89 -4.25
CA SER A 115 1.15 3.04 -3.50
C SER A 115 0.04 3.94 -2.99
N VAL A 116 0.32 4.65 -1.91
CA VAL A 116 -0.54 5.69 -1.36
C VAL A 116 0.24 7.01 -1.36
N CYS A 117 -0.45 8.10 -1.72
CA CYS A 117 0.12 9.44 -1.61
C CYS A 117 1.45 9.57 -2.37
N THR A 118 2.48 10.15 -1.74
CA THR A 118 3.82 10.31 -2.33
C THR A 118 4.63 9.01 -2.46
N GLY A 119 4.08 7.87 -2.03
CA GLY A 119 4.66 6.55 -2.31
C GLY A 119 4.82 6.26 -3.81
N SER A 120 3.93 6.80 -4.64
CA SER A 120 4.05 6.71 -6.10
C SER A 120 5.32 7.36 -6.66
N LEU A 121 5.86 8.39 -5.98
CA LEU A 121 7.14 9.01 -6.38
C LEU A 121 8.30 8.00 -6.24
N LEU A 122 8.30 7.18 -5.19
CA LEU A 122 9.30 6.12 -5.01
C LEU A 122 9.19 5.07 -6.11
N LEU A 123 7.95 4.70 -6.48
CA LEU A 123 7.72 3.76 -7.58
C LEU A 123 8.15 4.35 -8.94
N ALA A 124 7.87 5.64 -9.19
CA ALA A 124 8.34 6.34 -10.39
C ALA A 124 9.86 6.38 -10.45
N GLN A 125 10.53 6.77 -9.37
CA GLN A 125 11.98 6.81 -9.25
C GLN A 125 12.62 5.42 -9.42
N ALA A 126 11.92 4.37 -9.01
CA ALA A 126 12.33 2.99 -9.24
C ALA A 126 12.08 2.52 -10.69
N GLY A 127 11.45 3.33 -11.57
CA GLY A 127 11.11 2.98 -12.94
C GLY A 127 9.90 2.06 -13.10
N LEU A 128 9.10 1.89 -12.03
CA LEU A 128 7.96 0.97 -12.01
C LEU A 128 6.68 1.58 -12.59
N LEU A 129 6.65 2.89 -12.85
CA LEU A 129 5.49 3.60 -13.41
C LEU A 129 5.71 4.08 -14.85
N SER A 130 6.85 3.80 -15.49
CA SER A 130 7.14 4.25 -16.85
C SER A 130 6.10 3.75 -17.85
N GLY A 131 5.53 4.67 -18.64
CA GLY A 131 4.50 4.40 -19.64
C GLY A 131 3.13 4.01 -19.06
N ARG A 132 2.87 4.23 -17.76
CA ARG A 132 1.63 3.83 -17.09
C ARG A 132 0.79 5.02 -16.66
N ARG A 133 -0.50 4.74 -16.38
CA ARG A 133 -1.37 5.69 -15.67
C ARG A 133 -1.11 5.60 -14.18
N ALA A 134 -0.99 6.76 -13.53
CA ALA A 134 -0.77 6.81 -12.09
C ALA A 134 -1.34 8.09 -11.47
N THR A 135 -1.61 8.03 -10.18
CA THR A 135 -1.94 9.21 -9.36
C THR A 135 -1.02 9.30 -8.14
N THR A 136 -1.11 10.40 -7.44
CA THR A 136 -0.37 10.69 -6.21
C THR A 136 -1.16 11.66 -5.35
N HIS A 137 -0.60 12.11 -4.25
CA HIS A 137 -1.16 13.21 -3.47
C HIS A 137 -1.32 14.47 -4.36
N TRP A 138 -2.44 15.21 -4.22
CA TRP A 138 -2.75 16.37 -5.05
C TRP A 138 -1.61 17.40 -5.13
N SER A 139 -0.83 17.59 -4.08
CA SER A 139 0.29 18.54 -4.04
C SER A 139 1.57 18.01 -4.71
N ALA A 140 1.56 16.78 -5.23
CA ALA A 140 2.73 16.12 -5.82
C ALA A 140 2.51 15.68 -7.28
N LEU A 141 1.39 16.05 -7.90
CA LEU A 141 1.06 15.67 -9.28
C LEU A 141 2.13 16.14 -10.27
N ASP A 142 2.51 17.44 -10.21
CA ASP A 142 3.55 17.98 -11.07
C ASP A 142 4.92 17.33 -10.84
N ARG A 143 5.21 16.97 -9.59
CA ARG A 143 6.44 16.27 -9.26
C ARG A 143 6.46 14.86 -9.84
N LEU A 144 5.32 14.15 -9.80
CA LEU A 144 5.20 12.83 -10.40
C LEU A 144 5.43 12.88 -11.92
N ALA A 145 4.77 13.84 -12.59
CA ALA A 145 4.95 14.08 -14.02
C ALA A 145 6.40 14.46 -14.40
N GLY A 146 7.09 15.21 -13.52
CA GLY A 146 8.47 15.62 -13.72
C GLY A 146 9.51 14.51 -13.52
N LEU A 147 9.20 13.44 -12.79
CA LEU A 147 10.11 12.30 -12.59
C LEU A 147 10.26 11.43 -13.83
N ASP A 148 9.16 11.24 -14.56
CA ASP A 148 9.16 10.47 -15.81
C ASP A 148 8.01 10.99 -16.71
N PRO A 149 8.33 11.64 -17.83
CA PRO A 149 7.35 12.22 -18.74
C PRO A 149 6.49 11.19 -19.47
N THR A 150 6.81 9.91 -19.39
CA THR A 150 6.00 8.83 -19.96
C THR A 150 4.83 8.43 -19.06
N ILE A 151 4.79 8.89 -17.81
CA ILE A 151 3.70 8.63 -16.87
C ILE A 151 2.49 9.51 -17.25
N THR A 152 1.34 8.88 -17.45
CA THR A 152 0.06 9.59 -17.57
C THR A 152 -0.50 9.86 -16.18
N VAL A 153 -0.30 11.08 -15.69
CA VAL A 153 -0.74 11.49 -14.35
C VAL A 153 -2.24 11.82 -14.36
N ASP A 154 -3.02 11.14 -13.51
CA ASP A 154 -4.45 11.33 -13.33
C ASP A 154 -4.74 11.89 -11.92
N GLY A 155 -4.96 13.19 -11.81
CA GLY A 155 -5.24 13.88 -10.54
C GLY A 155 -6.71 13.88 -10.12
N GLY A 156 -7.62 13.36 -10.94
CA GLY A 156 -9.07 13.37 -10.68
C GLY A 156 -9.59 12.13 -9.96
N GLN A 157 -8.79 11.11 -9.81
CA GLN A 157 -9.21 9.81 -9.25
C GLN A 157 -8.71 9.62 -7.81
N ARG A 158 -9.51 8.96 -6.98
CA ARG A 158 -9.05 8.54 -5.66
C ARG A 158 -7.98 7.45 -5.75
N PHE A 159 -8.09 6.55 -6.71
CA PHE A 159 -7.02 5.64 -7.10
C PHE A 159 -7.11 5.27 -8.57
N VAL A 160 -5.98 4.94 -9.16
CA VAL A 160 -5.84 4.46 -10.53
C VAL A 160 -5.45 2.99 -10.46
N ASP A 161 -6.31 2.12 -11.02
CA ASP A 161 -6.04 0.68 -11.17
C ASP A 161 -5.43 0.43 -12.55
N ASP A 162 -4.13 0.27 -12.58
CA ASP A 162 -3.33 -0.13 -13.73
C ASP A 162 -2.48 -1.35 -13.30
N VAL A 163 -1.45 -1.71 -14.02
CA VAL A 163 -0.50 -2.77 -13.62
C VAL A 163 0.05 -2.51 -12.22
N VAL A 164 0.34 -1.26 -11.93
CA VAL A 164 0.60 -0.74 -10.58
C VAL A 164 -0.62 0.06 -10.14
N VAL A 165 -1.14 -0.22 -8.96
CA VAL A 165 -2.28 0.52 -8.41
C VAL A 165 -1.78 1.68 -7.57
N THR A 166 -2.12 2.90 -7.95
CA THR A 166 -1.68 4.10 -7.22
C THR A 166 -2.87 4.85 -6.66
N SER A 167 -2.82 5.30 -5.42
CA SER A 167 -3.87 6.14 -4.85
C SER A 167 -3.41 7.56 -4.56
N ALA A 168 -4.37 8.46 -4.54
CA ALA A 168 -4.22 9.82 -4.07
C ALA A 168 -3.82 9.85 -2.58
N GLY A 169 -3.87 11.02 -1.95
CA GLY A 169 -3.37 11.19 -0.59
C GLY A 169 -4.20 10.55 0.50
N VAL A 170 -3.52 10.14 1.52
CA VAL A 170 -3.99 9.80 2.88
C VAL A 170 -5.16 8.81 2.86
N SER A 171 -6.41 9.28 3.00
CA SER A 171 -7.59 8.40 3.08
C SER A 171 -7.87 7.60 1.80
N ALA A 172 -7.36 8.02 0.65
CA ALA A 172 -7.56 7.32 -0.61
C ALA A 172 -6.87 5.93 -0.65
N GLY A 173 -5.88 5.71 0.21
CA GLY A 173 -5.26 4.40 0.39
C GLY A 173 -6.22 3.33 0.89
N ILE A 174 -7.26 3.71 1.62
CA ILE A 174 -8.32 2.81 2.08
C ILE A 174 -9.15 2.32 0.89
N ASP A 175 -9.56 3.24 -0.01
CA ASP A 175 -10.31 2.88 -1.23
C ASP A 175 -9.50 1.97 -2.14
N MET A 176 -8.23 2.29 -2.32
CA MET A 176 -7.29 1.47 -3.08
C MET A 176 -7.19 0.05 -2.50
N ALA A 177 -7.06 -0.08 -1.17
CA ALA A 177 -6.98 -1.37 -0.51
C ALA A 177 -8.26 -2.19 -0.72
N PHE A 178 -9.45 -1.57 -0.64
CA PHE A 178 -10.72 -2.24 -0.98
C PHE A 178 -10.78 -2.67 -2.45
N GLY A 179 -10.26 -1.86 -3.38
CA GLY A 179 -10.12 -2.23 -4.79
C GLY A 179 -9.28 -3.50 -4.95
N VAL A 180 -8.15 -3.60 -4.25
CA VAL A 180 -7.30 -4.78 -4.25
C VAL A 180 -7.99 -5.98 -3.61
N VAL A 181 -8.68 -5.81 -2.47
CA VAL A 181 -9.48 -6.88 -1.85
C VAL A 181 -10.54 -7.40 -2.82
N ALA A 182 -11.25 -6.50 -3.50
CA ALA A 182 -12.27 -6.88 -4.48
C ALA A 182 -11.67 -7.68 -5.65
N ALA A 183 -10.48 -7.31 -6.11
CA ALA A 183 -9.78 -8.02 -7.20
C ALA A 183 -9.33 -9.43 -6.80
N PHE A 184 -8.95 -9.66 -5.54
CA PHE A 184 -8.48 -10.96 -5.06
C PHE A 184 -9.58 -11.86 -4.50
N CYS A 185 -10.57 -11.26 -3.82
CA CYS A 185 -11.55 -11.98 -3.00
C CYS A 185 -13.01 -11.77 -3.43
N GLY A 186 -13.24 -10.87 -4.38
CA GLY A 186 -14.58 -10.50 -4.83
C GLY A 186 -15.15 -9.27 -4.11
N ARG A 187 -16.10 -8.61 -4.80
CA ARG A 187 -16.70 -7.36 -4.34
C ARG A 187 -17.48 -7.52 -3.03
N GLU A 188 -18.14 -8.66 -2.85
CA GLU A 188 -18.92 -8.94 -1.62
C GLU A 188 -18.02 -8.96 -0.38
N VAL A 189 -16.84 -9.59 -0.46
CA VAL A 189 -15.87 -9.64 0.63
C VAL A 189 -15.34 -8.23 0.96
N ALA A 190 -15.08 -7.43 -0.06
CA ALA A 190 -14.66 -6.03 0.12
C ALA A 190 -15.76 -5.20 0.81
N SER A 191 -17.02 -5.31 0.35
CA SER A 191 -18.16 -4.60 0.93
C SER A 191 -18.44 -5.01 2.37
N GLU A 192 -18.36 -6.31 2.68
CA GLU A 192 -18.52 -6.82 4.04
C GLU A 192 -17.38 -6.34 4.97
N THR A 193 -16.17 -6.23 4.45
CA THR A 193 -15.05 -5.69 5.21
C THR A 193 -15.22 -4.19 5.46
N ALA A 194 -15.67 -3.43 4.46
CA ALA A 194 -15.99 -2.00 4.61
C ALA A 194 -17.08 -1.77 5.65
N ARG A 195 -18.15 -2.57 5.61
CA ARG A 195 -19.22 -2.54 6.62
C ARG A 195 -18.70 -2.82 8.02
N TYR A 196 -17.79 -3.78 8.16
CA TYR A 196 -17.21 -4.13 9.45
C TYR A 196 -16.40 -3.00 10.07
N ILE A 197 -15.56 -2.30 9.27
CA ILE A 197 -14.77 -1.17 9.75
C ILE A 197 -15.53 0.17 9.71
N GLU A 198 -16.84 0.14 9.46
CA GLU A 198 -17.72 1.32 9.35
C GLU A 198 -17.20 2.37 8.34
N TYR A 199 -16.64 1.92 7.22
CA TYR A 199 -16.17 2.79 6.15
C TYR A 199 -17.30 3.02 5.12
N PRO A 200 -17.95 4.20 5.11
CA PRO A 200 -19.22 4.41 4.38
C PRO A 200 -19.06 4.47 2.86
N PHE A 201 -17.87 4.65 2.39
CA PHE A 201 -17.59 4.95 0.99
C PHE A 201 -17.68 3.74 0.07
N TRP A 202 -17.43 2.55 0.57
CA TRP A 202 -17.34 1.33 -0.23
C TRP A 202 -18.68 0.58 -0.32
N GLY A 203 -19.73 1.05 -0.42
CA GLY A 203 -20.99 0.30 -0.50
C GLY A 203 -22.09 1.00 -1.33
N GLY A 204 -21.72 2.11 -1.92
CA GLY A 204 -22.63 2.88 -2.76
C GLY A 204 -22.69 2.40 -4.20
#